data_84a0895a79b4f879a802ad70e30736be
#
_entry.id   84a0895a79b4f879a802ad70e30736be
#
_cell.length_a   1.000
_cell.length_b   1.000
_cell.length_c   1.000
_cell.angle_alpha   90.00
_cell.angle_beta   90.00
_cell.angle_gamma   90.00
#
_symmetry.space_group_name_H-M   'P 1'
#
loop_
_entity.id
_entity.type
_entity.pdbx_description
1 polymer ?
#
loop_
_entity_poly.entity_id
_entity_poly.type
_entity_poly.pdbx_seq_one_letter_code
_entity_poly.pdbx_strand_id
1 'polypeptide(L)'
;MADTKEQFEKVISQCRELFEKKLKDYGPSWRIMRPQSLTDQIFIKANRIRSLEIKGVSMVDEGIRPEFVAIVNYGVIGLIQLAKGFADTTDISNEEALALYDKYITATKELMYAKNHDYDEAWRSMRISSYTDLILMKIYRTKQIESHGGKTIVSEGVD
;
A
#
# COMPACT_ATOMS: atom_id res chain seq x y z
N MET A 1 -17.11 -21.96 -2.92
CA MET A 1 -17.02 -20.77 -2.06
C MET A 1 -15.67 -20.10 -2.24
N ALA A 2 -15.66 -18.79 -2.38
CA ALA A 2 -14.40 -18.07 -2.58
C ALA A 2 -13.55 -18.10 -1.30
N ASP A 3 -12.27 -18.39 -1.43
CA ASP A 3 -11.32 -18.46 -0.35
C ASP A 3 -10.50 -17.16 -0.30
N THR A 4 -10.49 -16.49 0.84
CA THR A 4 -9.75 -15.24 1.04
C THR A 4 -8.26 -15.43 0.80
N LYS A 5 -7.68 -16.54 1.24
CA LYS A 5 -6.26 -16.82 1.02
C LYS A 5 -5.93 -16.92 -0.47
N GLU A 6 -6.72 -17.69 -1.21
CA GLU A 6 -6.55 -17.84 -2.65
C GLU A 6 -6.73 -16.51 -3.38
N GLN A 7 -7.76 -15.75 -3.01
CA GLN A 7 -8.02 -14.43 -3.59
C GLN A 7 -6.88 -13.44 -3.31
N PHE A 8 -6.37 -13.44 -2.08
CA PHE A 8 -5.25 -12.59 -1.70
C PHE A 8 -4.00 -12.93 -2.51
N GLU A 9 -3.65 -14.22 -2.60
CA GLU A 9 -2.47 -14.65 -3.37
C GLU A 9 -2.57 -14.24 -4.84
N LYS A 10 -3.76 -14.36 -5.43
CA LYS A 10 -3.99 -13.95 -6.81
C LYS A 10 -3.78 -12.45 -7.01
N VAL A 11 -4.34 -11.63 -6.13
CA VAL A 11 -4.22 -10.17 -6.21
C VAL A 11 -2.76 -9.74 -5.98
N ILE A 12 -2.12 -10.29 -4.97
CA ILE A 12 -0.73 -9.95 -4.66
C ILE A 12 0.21 -10.38 -5.78
N SER A 13 -0.05 -11.51 -6.41
CA SER A 13 0.71 -11.93 -7.59
C SER A 13 0.68 -10.87 -8.70
N GLN A 14 -0.47 -10.27 -8.94
CA GLN A 14 -0.61 -9.19 -9.91
C GLN A 14 0.13 -7.91 -9.49
N CYS A 15 0.04 -7.55 -8.22
CA CYS A 15 0.76 -6.39 -7.67
C CYS A 15 2.28 -6.60 -7.79
N ARG A 16 2.75 -7.78 -7.44
CA ARG A 16 4.16 -8.17 -7.51
C ARG A 16 4.69 -8.14 -8.94
N GLU A 17 3.92 -8.65 -9.88
CA GLU A 17 4.29 -8.65 -11.30
C GLU A 17 4.54 -7.21 -11.80
N LEU A 18 3.66 -6.27 -11.45
CA LEU A 18 3.84 -4.87 -11.80
C LEU A 18 5.08 -4.28 -11.13
N PHE A 19 5.29 -4.57 -9.86
CA PHE A 19 6.47 -4.12 -9.11
C PHE A 19 7.75 -4.62 -9.79
N GLU A 20 7.80 -5.90 -10.14
CA GLU A 20 8.95 -6.51 -10.81
C GLU A 20 9.22 -5.88 -12.18
N LYS A 21 8.18 -5.63 -12.97
CA LYS A 21 8.31 -4.95 -14.27
C LYS A 21 8.91 -3.55 -14.12
N LYS A 22 8.45 -2.80 -13.13
CA LYS A 22 8.99 -1.46 -12.85
C LYS A 22 10.44 -1.52 -12.38
N LEU A 23 10.83 -2.54 -11.63
CA LEU A 23 12.23 -2.75 -11.26
C LEU A 23 13.11 -2.97 -12.51
N LYS A 24 12.62 -3.73 -13.48
CA LYS A 24 13.35 -3.96 -14.73
C LYS A 24 13.52 -2.69 -15.54
N ASP A 25 12.49 -1.82 -15.56
CA ASP A 25 12.52 -0.59 -16.33
C ASP A 25 13.33 0.52 -15.66
N TYR A 26 13.18 0.68 -14.35
CA TYR A 26 13.67 1.85 -13.62
C TYR A 26 14.64 1.53 -12.48
N GLY A 27 14.83 0.26 -12.16
CA GLY A 27 15.52 -0.12 -10.93
C GLY A 27 14.70 0.30 -9.70
N PRO A 28 15.28 0.19 -8.50
CA PRO A 28 14.59 0.59 -7.26
C PRO A 28 14.70 2.12 -7.06
N SER A 29 14.20 2.89 -8.01
CA SER A 29 14.26 4.37 -8.00
C SER A 29 13.57 4.99 -6.79
N TRP A 30 12.59 4.29 -6.21
CA TRP A 30 11.88 4.72 -5.01
C TRP A 30 12.75 4.76 -3.74
N ARG A 31 13.98 4.25 -3.80
CA ARG A 31 14.91 4.32 -2.65
C ARG A 31 15.21 5.75 -2.22
N ILE A 32 15.06 6.71 -3.11
CA ILE A 32 15.27 8.13 -2.79
C ILE A 32 14.07 8.77 -2.09
N MET A 33 12.92 8.11 -2.03
CA MET A 33 11.70 8.69 -1.48
C MET A 33 11.71 8.66 0.05
N ARG A 34 11.38 9.79 0.64
CA ARG A 34 11.13 9.89 2.08
C ARG A 34 9.78 9.26 2.42
N PRO A 35 9.59 8.75 3.64
CA PRO A 35 8.30 8.19 4.05
C PRO A 35 7.12 9.14 3.83
N GLN A 36 7.27 10.44 4.09
CA GLN A 36 6.22 11.45 3.88
C GLN A 36 5.80 11.54 2.41
N SER A 37 6.74 11.39 1.49
CA SER A 37 6.44 11.41 0.05
C SER A 37 5.60 10.20 -0.35
N LEU A 38 5.84 9.05 0.26
CA LEU A 38 5.05 7.84 0.03
C LEU A 38 3.64 7.99 0.61
N THR A 39 3.52 8.58 1.79
CA THR A 39 2.22 8.93 2.37
C THR A 39 1.41 9.80 1.41
N ASP A 40 2.03 10.81 0.81
CA ASP A 40 1.39 11.68 -0.17
C ASP A 40 0.99 10.93 -1.44
N GLN A 41 1.82 10.02 -1.93
CA GLN A 41 1.47 9.21 -3.10
C GLN A 41 0.25 8.32 -2.83
N ILE A 42 0.19 7.68 -1.68
CA ILE A 42 -0.97 6.87 -1.29
C ILE A 42 -2.21 7.75 -1.17
N PHE A 43 -2.08 8.94 -0.57
CA PHE A 43 -3.17 9.92 -0.47
C PHE A 43 -3.73 10.28 -1.84
N ILE A 44 -2.87 10.60 -2.81
CA ILE A 44 -3.28 10.98 -4.16
C ILE A 44 -4.07 9.84 -4.81
N LYS A 45 -3.61 8.61 -4.68
CA LYS A 45 -4.29 7.43 -5.25
C LYS A 45 -5.65 7.19 -4.60
N ALA A 46 -5.70 7.23 -3.28
CA ALA A 46 -6.96 7.04 -2.54
C ALA A 46 -7.96 8.17 -2.84
N ASN A 47 -7.48 9.41 -2.90
CA ASN A 47 -8.32 10.55 -3.23
C ASN A 47 -8.87 10.47 -4.65
N ARG A 48 -8.08 9.98 -5.61
CA ARG A 48 -8.55 9.75 -6.97
C ARG A 48 -9.67 8.70 -7.00
N ILE A 49 -9.51 7.61 -6.26
CA ILE A 49 -10.56 6.58 -6.15
C ILE A 49 -11.86 7.22 -5.63
N ARG A 50 -11.79 7.97 -4.55
CA ARG A 50 -12.96 8.65 -3.97
C ARG A 50 -13.60 9.61 -4.95
N SER A 51 -12.80 10.38 -5.66
CA SER A 51 -13.28 11.31 -6.68
C SER A 51 -14.03 10.59 -7.80
N LEU A 52 -13.50 9.48 -8.29
CA LEU A 52 -14.15 8.66 -9.31
C LEU A 52 -15.43 8.01 -8.80
N GLU A 53 -15.45 7.54 -7.56
CA GLU A 53 -16.64 6.97 -6.93
C GLU A 53 -17.78 8.01 -6.84
N ILE A 54 -17.44 9.26 -6.53
CA ILE A 54 -18.42 10.34 -6.41
C ILE A 54 -18.89 10.82 -7.80
N LYS A 55 -17.94 11.04 -8.72
CA LYS A 55 -18.24 11.59 -10.05
C LYS A 55 -18.80 10.56 -11.02
N GLY A 56 -18.45 9.29 -10.82
CA GLY A 56 -18.90 8.18 -11.67
C GLY A 56 -18.26 8.15 -13.06
N VAL A 57 -17.36 9.08 -13.39
CA VAL A 57 -16.68 9.12 -14.69
C VAL A 57 -15.21 9.45 -14.52
N SER A 58 -14.38 8.87 -15.41
CA SER A 58 -12.96 9.17 -15.49
C SER A 58 -12.66 9.85 -16.83
N MET A 59 -11.85 10.91 -16.80
CA MET A 59 -11.36 11.58 -18.00
C MET A 59 -10.20 10.82 -18.63
N VAL A 60 -9.59 9.91 -17.91
CA VAL A 60 -8.54 8.99 -18.40
C VAL A 60 -9.15 7.60 -18.40
N ASP A 61 -8.85 6.79 -19.41
CA ASP A 61 -9.38 5.43 -19.51
C ASP A 61 -8.65 4.48 -18.54
N GLU A 62 -8.74 4.81 -17.27
CA GLU A 62 -8.19 4.01 -16.17
C GLU A 62 -9.22 3.94 -15.05
N GLY A 63 -9.64 2.71 -14.69
CA GLY A 63 -10.55 2.48 -13.58
C GLY A 63 -9.86 2.65 -12.23
N ILE A 64 -10.55 2.22 -11.18
CA ILE A 64 -10.06 2.32 -9.80
C ILE A 64 -9.06 1.20 -9.45
N ARG A 65 -9.09 0.08 -10.15
CA ARG A 65 -8.23 -1.08 -9.85
C ARG A 65 -6.74 -0.73 -9.88
N PRO A 66 -6.20 -0.05 -10.91
CA PRO A 66 -4.79 0.34 -10.91
C PRO A 66 -4.40 1.22 -9.72
N GLU A 67 -5.32 2.05 -9.24
CA GLU A 67 -5.07 2.90 -8.07
C GLU A 67 -4.93 2.06 -6.79
N PHE A 68 -5.76 1.03 -6.61
CA PHE A 68 -5.62 0.11 -5.48
C PHE A 68 -4.32 -0.67 -5.55
N VAL A 69 -3.92 -1.14 -6.73
CA VAL A 69 -2.62 -1.81 -6.93
C VAL A 69 -1.47 -0.86 -6.55
N ALA A 70 -1.54 0.39 -6.98
CA ALA A 70 -0.54 1.39 -6.63
C ALA A 70 -0.47 1.63 -5.11
N ILE A 71 -1.62 1.68 -4.42
CA ILE A 71 -1.67 1.82 -2.97
C ILE A 71 -0.94 0.65 -2.28
N VAL A 72 -1.19 -0.57 -2.72
CA VAL A 72 -0.50 -1.76 -2.18
C VAL A 72 1.01 -1.61 -2.36
N ASN A 73 1.46 -1.33 -3.57
CA ASN A 73 2.89 -1.26 -3.88
C ASN A 73 3.58 -0.09 -3.18
N TYR A 74 2.96 1.09 -3.12
CA TYR A 74 3.51 2.20 -2.34
C TYR A 74 3.51 1.91 -0.84
N GLY A 75 2.52 1.19 -0.34
CA GLY A 75 2.48 0.74 1.05
C GLY A 75 3.67 -0.16 1.38
N VAL A 76 3.96 -1.13 0.51
CA VAL A 76 5.12 -2.03 0.69
C VAL A 76 6.42 -1.23 0.60
N ILE A 77 6.56 -0.33 -0.37
CA ILE A 77 7.71 0.56 -0.49
C ILE A 77 7.87 1.39 0.79
N GLY A 78 6.75 1.89 1.33
CA GLY A 78 6.73 2.62 2.59
C GLY A 78 7.32 1.84 3.74
N LEU A 79 6.93 0.57 3.88
CA LEU A 79 7.48 -0.31 4.92
C LEU A 79 8.98 -0.54 4.74
N ILE A 80 9.45 -0.70 3.50
CA ILE A 80 10.87 -0.84 3.19
C ILE A 80 11.63 0.43 3.62
N GLN A 81 11.12 1.60 3.24
CA GLN A 81 11.76 2.88 3.54
C GLN A 81 11.77 3.20 5.04
N LEU A 82 10.73 2.83 5.76
CA LEU A 82 10.70 2.97 7.22
C LEU A 82 11.78 2.10 7.88
N ALA A 83 12.00 0.89 7.36
CA ALA A 83 12.99 -0.02 7.93
C ALA A 83 14.43 0.34 7.55
N LYS A 84 14.69 0.75 6.29
CA LYS A 84 16.04 1.02 5.79
C LYS A 84 16.43 2.49 5.85
N GLY A 85 15.47 3.40 5.95
CA GLY A 85 15.68 4.82 5.69
C GLY A 85 15.78 5.10 4.18
N PHE A 86 15.60 6.35 3.78
CA PHE A 86 15.76 6.73 2.38
C PHE A 86 17.25 6.91 2.05
N ALA A 87 17.59 6.84 0.76
CA ALA A 87 18.94 6.98 0.27
C ALA A 87 19.04 8.12 -0.76
N ASP A 88 20.25 8.54 -1.10
CA ASP A 88 20.45 9.55 -2.14
C ASP A 88 20.43 8.96 -3.55
N THR A 89 20.61 7.66 -3.66
CA THR A 89 20.68 6.94 -4.93
C THR A 89 19.95 5.60 -4.82
N THR A 90 19.84 4.88 -5.94
CA THR A 90 19.34 3.50 -5.97
C THR A 90 20.46 2.57 -5.49
N ASP A 91 20.55 2.40 -4.19
CA ASP A 91 21.67 1.75 -3.50
C ASP A 91 21.53 0.23 -3.32
N ILE A 92 20.48 -0.36 -3.84
CA ILE A 92 20.23 -1.81 -3.76
C ILE A 92 20.00 -2.39 -5.15
N SER A 93 20.19 -3.70 -5.29
CA SER A 93 19.92 -4.40 -6.55
C SER A 93 18.42 -4.66 -6.73
N ASN A 94 18.02 -5.02 -7.95
CA ASN A 94 16.66 -5.45 -8.24
C ASN A 94 16.29 -6.71 -7.43
N GLU A 95 17.22 -7.63 -7.30
CA GLU A 95 17.03 -8.88 -6.53
C GLU A 95 16.78 -8.58 -5.06
N GLU A 96 17.55 -7.67 -4.48
CA GLU A 96 17.37 -7.25 -3.08
C GLU A 96 16.04 -6.53 -2.89
N ALA A 97 15.67 -5.64 -3.81
CA ALA A 97 14.40 -4.93 -3.77
C ALA A 97 13.21 -5.90 -3.81
N LEU A 98 13.27 -6.91 -4.65
CA LEU A 98 12.21 -7.91 -4.78
C LEU A 98 12.12 -8.79 -3.52
N ALA A 99 13.27 -9.16 -2.95
CA ALA A 99 13.32 -9.92 -1.70
C ALA A 99 12.70 -9.12 -0.53
N LEU A 100 12.95 -7.82 -0.46
CA LEU A 100 12.34 -6.94 0.53
C LEU A 100 10.82 -6.83 0.33
N TYR A 101 10.39 -6.70 -0.91
CA TYR A 101 8.96 -6.71 -1.24
C TYR A 101 8.30 -7.98 -0.70
N ASP A 102 8.87 -9.14 -1.00
CA ASP A 102 8.34 -10.43 -0.57
C ASP A 102 8.30 -10.56 0.95
N LYS A 103 9.32 -10.06 1.64
CA LYS A 103 9.39 -10.06 3.11
C LYS A 103 8.20 -9.30 3.72
N TYR A 104 7.93 -8.08 3.23
CA TYR A 104 6.86 -7.25 3.79
C TYR A 104 5.48 -7.71 3.36
N ILE A 105 5.33 -8.26 2.16
CA ILE A 105 4.08 -8.88 1.73
C ILE A 105 3.77 -10.11 2.62
N THR A 106 4.77 -10.93 2.93
CA THR A 106 4.58 -12.09 3.81
C THR A 106 4.11 -11.66 5.20
N ALA A 107 4.74 -10.64 5.79
CA ALA A 107 4.34 -10.12 7.08
C ALA A 107 2.91 -9.55 7.05
N THR A 108 2.56 -8.80 6.01
CA THR A 108 1.23 -8.24 5.80
C THR A 108 0.18 -9.34 5.64
N LYS A 109 0.52 -10.37 4.86
CA LYS A 109 -0.35 -11.52 4.63
C LYS A 109 -0.68 -12.25 5.94
N GLU A 110 0.33 -12.52 6.74
CA GLU A 110 0.15 -13.20 8.03
C GLU A 110 -0.76 -12.40 8.97
N LEU A 111 -0.56 -11.09 9.03
CA LEU A 111 -1.40 -10.21 9.82
C LEU A 111 -2.84 -10.19 9.30
N MET A 112 -3.01 -10.10 7.99
CA MET A 112 -4.33 -10.11 7.35
C MET A 112 -5.07 -11.42 7.64
N TYR A 113 -4.39 -12.55 7.52
CA TYR A 113 -5.01 -13.86 7.78
C TYR A 113 -5.46 -13.99 9.25
N ALA A 114 -4.65 -13.52 10.18
CA ALA A 114 -4.99 -13.55 11.60
C ALA A 114 -6.23 -12.67 11.87
N LYS A 115 -6.24 -11.44 11.35
CA LYS A 115 -7.39 -10.54 11.51
C LYS A 115 -8.63 -11.07 10.82
N ASN A 116 -8.51 -11.62 9.63
CA ASN A 116 -9.66 -12.19 8.91
C ASN A 116 -10.27 -13.36 9.66
N HIS A 117 -9.46 -14.19 10.29
CA HIS A 117 -9.93 -15.28 11.13
C HIS A 117 -10.78 -14.75 12.28
N ASP A 118 -10.32 -13.71 12.96
CA ASP A 118 -11.01 -13.14 14.11
C ASP A 118 -12.32 -12.43 13.75
N TYR A 119 -12.37 -11.82 12.56
CA TYR A 119 -13.53 -11.09 12.07
C TYR A 119 -14.45 -11.90 11.17
N ASP A 120 -14.17 -13.19 10.98
CA ASP A 120 -15.02 -14.15 10.26
C ASP A 120 -15.46 -13.64 8.87
N GLU A 121 -14.49 -13.25 8.04
CA GLU A 121 -14.75 -12.80 6.66
C GLU A 121 -15.61 -11.52 6.57
N ALA A 122 -15.67 -10.72 7.62
CA ALA A 122 -16.54 -9.54 7.66
C ALA A 122 -16.25 -8.54 6.52
N TRP A 123 -15.03 -8.51 6.00
CA TRP A 123 -14.64 -7.62 4.90
C TRP A 123 -15.52 -7.80 3.65
N ARG A 124 -16.07 -9.01 3.45
CA ARG A 124 -16.91 -9.29 2.26
C ARG A 124 -18.21 -8.52 2.28
N SER A 125 -18.67 -8.09 3.44
CA SER A 125 -19.91 -7.33 3.60
C SER A 125 -19.72 -5.81 3.50
N MET A 126 -18.48 -5.36 3.38
CA MET A 126 -18.18 -3.94 3.29
C MET A 126 -18.32 -3.42 1.85
N ARG A 127 -18.74 -2.17 1.74
CA ARG A 127 -18.76 -1.47 0.45
C ARG A 127 -17.34 -1.09 0.05
N ILE A 128 -17.05 -1.04 -1.24
CA ILE A 128 -15.75 -0.59 -1.74
C ILE A 128 -15.46 0.84 -1.26
N SER A 129 -16.47 1.72 -1.29
CA SER A 129 -16.32 3.09 -0.79
C SER A 129 -15.92 3.15 0.69
N SER A 130 -16.32 2.18 1.50
CA SER A 130 -15.91 2.09 2.90
C SER A 130 -14.42 1.79 3.05
N TYR A 131 -13.86 0.96 2.16
CA TYR A 131 -12.42 0.72 2.13
C TYR A 131 -11.66 2.00 1.78
N THR A 132 -12.14 2.74 0.80
CA THR A 132 -11.53 4.03 0.40
C THR A 132 -11.52 4.99 1.59
N ASP A 133 -12.62 5.09 2.32
CA ASP A 133 -12.71 5.94 3.51
C ASP A 133 -11.73 5.50 4.60
N LEU A 134 -11.61 4.20 4.84
CA LEU A 134 -10.67 3.67 5.83
C LEU A 134 -9.22 3.97 5.44
N ILE A 135 -8.87 3.79 4.18
CA ILE A 135 -7.53 4.11 3.67
C ILE A 135 -7.25 5.60 3.88
N LEU A 136 -8.16 6.48 3.48
CA LEU A 136 -8.01 7.93 3.66
C LEU A 136 -7.85 8.29 5.13
N MET A 137 -8.66 7.70 6.02
CA MET A 137 -8.55 7.94 7.45
C MET A 137 -7.17 7.53 7.98
N LYS A 138 -6.69 6.36 7.59
CA LYS A 138 -5.36 5.89 8.00
C LYS A 138 -4.26 6.83 7.50
N ILE A 139 -4.38 7.34 6.28
CA ILE A 139 -3.42 8.30 5.72
C ILE A 139 -3.45 9.61 6.51
N TYR A 140 -4.62 10.14 6.86
CA TYR A 140 -4.72 11.33 7.70
C TYR A 140 -4.06 11.10 9.07
N ARG A 141 -4.27 9.93 9.68
CA ARG A 141 -3.62 9.57 10.93
C ARG A 141 -2.11 9.52 10.78
N THR A 142 -1.61 8.93 9.70
CA THR A 142 -0.18 8.86 9.39
C THR A 142 0.41 10.27 9.28
N LYS A 143 -0.26 11.18 8.58
CA LYS A 143 0.18 12.58 8.47
C LYS A 143 0.26 13.26 9.85
N GLN A 144 -0.70 13.01 10.73
CA GLN A 144 -0.69 13.56 12.08
C GLN A 144 0.48 13.00 12.90
N ILE A 145 0.75 11.70 12.82
CA ILE A 145 1.88 11.08 13.49
C ILE A 145 3.19 11.71 12.99
N GLU A 146 3.34 11.87 11.67
CA GLU A 146 4.50 12.52 11.05
C GLU A 146 4.67 13.96 11.53
N SER A 147 3.57 14.73 11.64
CA SER A 147 3.58 16.11 12.12
C SER A 147 4.02 16.23 13.57
N HIS A 148 3.79 15.20 14.38
CA HIS A 148 4.18 15.16 15.80
C HIS A 148 5.51 14.43 16.02
N GLY A 149 6.34 14.29 14.99
CA GLY A 149 7.65 13.65 15.09
C GLY A 149 7.59 12.16 15.45
N GLY A 150 6.52 11.48 15.06
CA GLY A 150 6.33 10.06 15.32
C GLY A 150 5.77 9.73 16.70
N LYS A 151 5.37 10.72 17.48
CA LYS A 151 4.88 10.54 18.84
C LYS A 151 3.36 10.54 18.90
N THR A 152 2.80 9.56 19.64
CA THR A 152 1.36 9.45 19.89
C THR A 152 1.12 9.10 21.35
N ILE A 153 -0.08 9.46 21.86
CA ILE A 153 -0.51 9.06 23.22
C ILE A 153 -0.81 7.56 23.22
N VAL A 154 -1.52 7.09 22.20
CA VAL A 154 -1.72 5.66 21.99
C VAL A 154 -0.49 5.15 21.23
N SER A 155 0.09 4.04 21.68
CA SER A 155 1.33 3.51 21.09
C SER A 155 1.06 2.91 19.71
N GLU A 156 0.98 3.77 18.70
CA GLU A 156 0.78 3.38 17.30
C GLU A 156 1.87 4.01 16.44
N GLY A 157 2.51 3.20 15.56
CA GLY A 157 3.47 3.67 14.58
C GLY A 157 2.81 4.02 13.26
N VAL A 158 3.63 4.44 12.26
CA VAL A 158 3.17 4.74 10.90
C VAL A 158 3.15 3.50 10.01
N ASP A 159 3.76 2.39 10.43
CA ASP A 159 3.88 1.13 9.70
C ASP A 159 2.59 0.27 9.62
#